data_f889393dd2609f072bfbd5079131ec17
#
_entry.id   f889393dd2609f072bfbd5079131ec17
#
_cell.length_a   1.000
_cell.length_b   1.000
_cell.length_c   1.000
_cell.angle_alpha   90.00
_cell.angle_beta   90.00
_cell.angle_gamma   90.00
#
_symmetry.space_group_name_H-M   'P 1'
#
loop_
_entity.id
_entity.type
_entity.pdbx_description
1 polymer ?
#
loop_
_entity_poly.entity_id
_entity_poly.type
_entity_poly.pdbx_seq_one_letter_code
_entity_poly.pdbx_strand_id
1 'polypeptide(L)'
;MNDYQKKYLEQSIMQMSQGELLVLTFDEAIKSLKKANLALEDKNYEKFEEALKKANKVIRYLHQTLDMEQPISRDLARLYDFVTFDLGLVQAGRERRQEELPKLVDILSDLRDGFLGASKIVRDTHIPKEAKVVG
;
A
#
# COMPACT_ATOMS: atom_id res chain seq x y z
N MET A 1 -9.46 -18.15 10.25
CA MET A 1 -8.08 -18.68 10.17
C MET A 1 -7.79 -19.42 11.46
N ASN A 2 -7.27 -20.63 11.38
CA ASN A 2 -6.95 -21.40 12.58
C ASN A 2 -5.61 -20.91 13.19
N ASP A 3 -5.30 -21.38 14.41
CA ASP A 3 -4.10 -20.95 15.13
C ASP A 3 -2.81 -21.30 14.40
N TYR A 4 -2.79 -22.42 13.72
CA TYR A 4 -1.64 -22.87 12.94
C TYR A 4 -1.36 -21.95 11.77
N GLN A 5 -2.39 -21.60 11.00
CA GLN A 5 -2.29 -20.69 9.87
C GLN A 5 -1.89 -19.28 10.30
N LYS A 6 -2.43 -18.84 11.42
CA LYS A 6 -2.12 -17.53 11.99
C LYS A 6 -0.65 -17.45 12.40
N LYS A 7 -0.16 -18.49 13.05
CA LYS A 7 1.23 -18.59 13.49
C LYS A 7 2.20 -18.61 12.29
N TYR A 8 1.84 -19.36 11.26
CA TYR A 8 2.61 -19.40 10.02
C TYR A 8 2.68 -18.01 9.37
N LEU A 9 1.56 -17.32 9.31
CA LEU A 9 1.49 -15.97 8.75
C LEU A 9 2.35 -14.99 9.55
N GLU A 10 2.28 -15.04 10.87
CA GLU A 10 3.08 -14.19 11.75
C GLU A 10 4.58 -14.42 11.52
N GLN A 11 5.00 -15.66 11.41
CA GLN A 11 6.40 -15.99 11.14
C GLN A 11 6.85 -15.50 9.76
N SER A 12 5.99 -15.64 8.76
CA SER A 12 6.27 -15.17 7.40
C SER A 12 6.46 -13.65 7.39
N ILE A 13 5.62 -12.92 8.08
CA ILE A 13 5.71 -11.46 8.17
C ILE A 13 7.01 -11.04 8.86
N MET A 14 7.37 -11.72 9.95
CA MET A 14 8.58 -11.42 10.68
C MET A 14 9.86 -11.64 9.87
N GLN A 15 9.80 -12.52 8.87
CA GLN A 15 10.93 -12.80 7.99
C GLN A 15 11.01 -11.88 6.79
N MET A 16 9.98 -11.07 6.56
CA MET A 16 9.95 -10.14 5.44
C MET A 16 10.90 -8.98 5.65
N SER A 17 11.56 -8.54 4.57
CA SER A 17 12.31 -7.30 4.57
C SER A 17 11.35 -6.11 4.68
N GLN A 18 11.89 -4.93 5.04
CA GLN A 18 11.08 -3.70 5.09
C GLN A 18 10.44 -3.40 3.74
N GLY A 19 11.17 -3.64 2.64
CA GLY A 19 10.62 -3.42 1.31
C GLY A 19 9.45 -4.35 1.00
N GLU A 20 9.55 -5.61 1.40
CA GLU A 20 8.47 -6.58 1.22
C GLU A 20 7.24 -6.22 2.06
N LEU A 21 7.45 -5.78 3.30
CA LEU A 21 6.35 -5.32 4.16
C LEU A 21 5.68 -4.09 3.58
N LEU A 22 6.45 -3.19 2.98
CA LEU A 22 5.93 -2.00 2.34
C LEU A 22 5.06 -2.37 1.13
N VAL A 23 5.51 -3.32 0.30
CA VAL A 23 4.74 -3.83 -0.84
C VAL A 23 3.42 -4.42 -0.36
N LEU A 24 3.44 -5.21 0.71
CA LEU A 24 2.24 -5.81 1.29
C LEU A 24 1.26 -4.73 1.78
N THR A 25 1.79 -3.65 2.34
CA THR A 25 0.97 -2.53 2.82
C THR A 25 0.28 -1.81 1.65
N PHE A 26 1.01 -1.58 0.56
CA PHE A 26 0.40 -1.03 -0.66
C PHE A 26 -0.70 -1.94 -1.21
N ASP A 27 -0.46 -3.25 -1.21
CA ASP A 27 -1.47 -4.21 -1.68
C ASP A 27 -2.76 -4.13 -0.87
N GLU A 28 -2.67 -3.92 0.44
CA GLU A 28 -3.84 -3.76 1.29
C GLU A 28 -4.64 -2.50 0.93
N ALA A 29 -3.97 -1.40 0.67
CA ALA A 29 -4.63 -0.17 0.23
C ALA A 29 -5.31 -0.35 -1.13
N ILE A 30 -4.61 -0.96 -2.09
CA ILE A 30 -5.14 -1.22 -3.43
C ILE A 30 -6.38 -2.10 -3.35
N LYS A 31 -6.32 -3.16 -2.56
CA LYS A 31 -7.42 -4.09 -2.35
C LYS A 31 -8.64 -3.38 -1.76
N SER A 32 -8.41 -2.48 -0.79
CA SER A 32 -9.49 -1.71 -0.17
C SER A 32 -10.16 -0.76 -1.16
N LEU A 33 -9.37 -0.11 -2.03
CA LEU A 33 -9.92 0.77 -3.05
C LEU A 33 -10.75 0.00 -4.08
N LYS A 34 -10.30 -1.19 -4.47
CA LYS A 34 -11.07 -2.06 -5.38
C LYS A 34 -12.38 -2.50 -4.74
N LYS A 35 -12.37 -2.82 -3.45
CA LYS A 35 -13.60 -3.14 -2.71
C LYS A 35 -14.55 -1.97 -2.66
N ALA A 36 -14.02 -0.76 -2.47
CA ALA A 36 -14.84 0.46 -2.47
C ALA A 36 -15.54 0.65 -3.81
N ASN A 37 -14.82 0.41 -4.91
CA ASN A 37 -15.37 0.53 -6.25
C ASN A 37 -16.52 -0.46 -6.47
N LEU A 38 -16.32 -1.72 -6.09
CA LEU A 38 -17.36 -2.75 -6.19
C LEU A 38 -18.58 -2.40 -5.33
N ALA A 39 -18.35 -1.89 -4.12
CA ALA A 39 -19.42 -1.50 -3.24
C ALA A 39 -20.27 -0.38 -3.83
N LEU A 40 -19.64 0.59 -4.53
CA LEU A 40 -20.39 1.64 -5.23
C LEU A 40 -21.23 1.07 -6.36
N GLU A 41 -20.69 0.13 -7.13
CA GLU A 41 -21.46 -0.52 -8.19
C GLU A 41 -22.68 -1.24 -7.65
N ASP A 42 -22.55 -1.83 -6.47
CA ASP A 42 -23.66 -2.51 -5.78
C ASP A 42 -24.53 -1.56 -4.97
N LYS A 43 -24.22 -0.28 -4.96
CA LYS A 43 -24.89 0.74 -4.13
C LYS A 43 -24.88 0.37 -2.64
N ASN A 44 -23.85 -0.35 -2.22
CA ASN A 44 -23.67 -0.70 -0.81
C ASN A 44 -22.77 0.34 -0.15
N TYR A 45 -23.36 1.42 0.30
CA TYR A 45 -22.63 2.57 0.83
C TYR A 45 -21.95 2.29 2.16
N GLU A 46 -22.50 1.40 2.94
CA GLU A 46 -21.86 1.00 4.19
C GLU A 46 -20.51 0.32 3.94
N LYS A 47 -20.48 -0.64 3.02
CA LYS A 47 -19.22 -1.30 2.64
C LYS A 47 -18.27 -0.35 1.95
N PHE A 48 -18.80 0.57 1.16
CA PHE A 48 -18.00 1.61 0.50
C PHE A 48 -17.28 2.47 1.53
N GLU A 49 -18.00 2.96 2.53
CA GLU A 49 -17.42 3.78 3.61
C GLU A 49 -16.37 3.01 4.40
N GLU A 50 -16.63 1.76 4.73
CA GLU A 50 -15.67 0.91 5.44
C GLU A 50 -14.40 0.71 4.63
N ALA A 51 -14.53 0.46 3.34
CA ALA A 51 -13.39 0.23 2.46
C ALA A 51 -12.53 1.49 2.31
N LEU A 52 -13.16 2.65 2.15
CA LEU A 52 -12.44 3.93 2.09
C LEU A 52 -11.74 4.25 3.40
N LYS A 53 -12.39 3.99 4.51
CA LYS A 53 -11.81 4.21 5.83
C LYS A 53 -10.56 3.35 6.03
N LYS A 54 -10.62 2.10 5.59
CA LYS A 54 -9.47 1.19 5.67
C LYS A 54 -8.33 1.68 4.77
N ALA A 55 -8.64 2.05 3.53
CA ALA A 55 -7.64 2.59 2.62
C ALA A 55 -6.95 3.83 3.21
N ASN A 56 -7.74 4.75 3.74
CA ASN A 56 -7.23 5.97 4.35
C ASN A 56 -6.30 5.68 5.53
N LYS A 57 -6.67 4.71 6.35
CA LYS A 57 -5.87 4.28 7.50
C LYS A 57 -4.52 3.72 7.05
N VAL A 58 -4.51 2.93 6.00
CA VAL A 58 -3.29 2.36 5.43
C VAL A 58 -2.39 3.46 4.86
N ILE A 59 -2.96 4.42 4.13
CA ILE A 59 -2.19 5.54 3.57
C ILE A 59 -1.59 6.40 4.69
N ARG A 60 -2.32 6.64 5.76
CA ARG A 60 -1.80 7.36 6.93
C ARG A 60 -0.63 6.62 7.57
N TYR A 61 -0.73 5.31 7.66
CA TYR A 61 0.37 4.49 8.17
C TYR A 61 1.61 4.62 7.30
N LEU A 62 1.45 4.54 5.98
CA LEU A 62 2.54 4.74 5.04
C LEU A 62 3.18 6.12 5.22
N HIS A 63 2.36 7.16 5.40
CA HIS A 63 2.84 8.52 5.61
C HIS A 63 3.64 8.64 6.91
N GLN A 64 3.10 8.10 8.00
CA GLN A 64 3.73 8.19 9.33
C GLN A 64 5.05 7.43 9.41
N THR A 65 5.24 6.41 8.58
CA THR A 65 6.45 5.60 8.59
C THR A 65 7.54 6.11 7.64
N LEU A 66 7.30 7.23 6.97
CA LEU A 66 8.31 7.84 6.11
C LEU A 66 9.53 8.28 6.92
N ASP A 67 10.70 7.92 6.42
CA ASP A 67 11.95 8.46 6.95
C ASP A 67 12.24 9.77 6.24
N MET A 68 11.99 10.89 6.91
CA MET A 68 12.11 12.21 6.31
C MET A 68 13.55 12.62 6.01
N GLU A 69 14.52 11.83 6.42
CA GLU A 69 15.93 12.04 6.05
C GLU A 69 16.19 11.56 4.61
N GLN A 70 15.33 10.69 4.09
CA GLN A 70 15.46 10.20 2.71
C GLN A 70 14.93 11.25 1.72
N PRO A 71 15.66 11.51 0.62
CA PRO A 71 15.24 12.53 -0.34
C PRO A 71 13.85 12.31 -0.95
N ILE A 72 13.49 11.04 -1.20
CA ILE A 72 12.21 10.70 -1.81
C ILE A 72 11.02 10.91 -0.87
N SER A 73 11.26 10.99 0.43
CA SER A 73 10.16 11.02 1.41
C SER A 73 9.28 12.26 1.28
N ARG A 74 9.84 13.40 0.88
CA ARG A 74 9.04 14.61 0.65
C ARG A 74 8.05 14.43 -0.48
N ASP A 75 8.49 13.82 -1.57
CA ASP A 75 7.62 13.55 -2.73
C ASP A 75 6.55 12.53 -2.38
N LEU A 76 6.94 11.49 -1.63
CA LEU A 76 5.97 10.48 -1.16
C LEU A 76 4.95 11.10 -0.20
N ALA A 77 5.39 11.97 0.69
CA ALA A 77 4.47 12.65 1.62
C ALA A 77 3.43 13.47 0.87
N ARG A 78 3.85 14.21 -0.16
CA ARG A 78 2.93 14.98 -1.01
C ARG A 78 1.95 14.09 -1.73
N LEU A 79 2.43 12.96 -2.23
CA LEU A 79 1.59 12.00 -2.94
C LEU A 79 0.57 11.37 -1.99
N TYR A 80 0.98 11.01 -0.78
CA TYR A 80 0.05 10.46 0.21
C TYR A 80 -0.99 11.50 0.64
N ASP A 81 -0.59 12.77 0.77
CA ASP A 81 -1.52 13.87 1.04
C ASP A 81 -2.55 14.01 -0.08
N PHE A 82 -2.09 13.92 -1.33
CA PHE A 82 -2.98 13.97 -2.50
C PHE A 82 -3.98 12.82 -2.46
N VAL A 83 -3.51 11.60 -2.21
CA VAL A 83 -4.38 10.41 -2.15
C VAL A 83 -5.42 10.57 -1.05
N THR A 84 -4.99 11.00 0.14
CA THR A 84 -5.89 11.21 1.28
C THR A 84 -6.96 12.26 0.96
N PHE A 85 -6.55 13.37 0.35
CA PHE A 85 -7.45 14.43 -0.05
C PHE A 85 -8.48 13.92 -1.07
N ASP A 86 -8.01 13.19 -2.09
CA ASP A 86 -8.89 12.66 -3.13
C ASP A 86 -9.85 11.61 -2.60
N LEU A 87 -9.41 10.78 -1.63
CA LEU A 87 -10.31 9.84 -0.95
C LEU A 87 -11.45 10.56 -0.23
N GLY A 88 -11.18 11.72 0.36
CA GLY A 88 -12.22 12.54 0.97
C GLY A 88 -13.23 13.03 -0.04
N LEU A 89 -12.78 13.44 -1.23
CA LEU A 89 -13.66 13.86 -2.31
C LEU A 89 -14.50 12.69 -2.82
N VAL A 90 -13.90 11.50 -2.96
CA VAL A 90 -14.62 10.29 -3.39
C VAL A 90 -15.66 9.90 -2.37
N GLN A 91 -15.33 9.98 -1.08
CA GLN A 91 -16.29 9.68 -0.01
C GLN A 91 -17.50 10.57 -0.09
N ALA A 92 -17.31 11.86 -0.30
CA ALA A 92 -18.42 12.82 -0.39
C ALA A 92 -19.20 12.69 -1.70
N GLY A 93 -18.50 12.43 -2.80
CA GLY A 93 -19.11 12.39 -4.13
C GLY A 93 -19.74 11.06 -4.51
N ARG A 94 -19.29 9.97 -3.91
CA ARG A 94 -19.76 8.61 -4.23
C ARG A 94 -19.63 8.34 -5.74
N GLU A 95 -20.73 7.94 -6.39
CA GLU A 95 -20.72 7.62 -7.83
C GLU A 95 -20.25 8.78 -8.70
N ARG A 96 -20.44 10.01 -8.26
CA ARG A 96 -19.99 11.20 -9.02
C ARG A 96 -18.47 11.28 -9.11
N ARG A 97 -17.77 10.61 -8.22
CA ARG A 97 -16.31 10.60 -8.14
C ARG A 97 -15.75 9.19 -8.28
N GLN A 98 -16.55 8.23 -8.66
CA GLN A 98 -16.14 6.82 -8.74
C GLN A 98 -14.96 6.62 -9.67
N GLU A 99 -14.86 7.40 -10.73
CA GLU A 99 -13.76 7.33 -11.71
C GLU A 99 -12.38 7.60 -11.09
N GLU A 100 -12.33 8.28 -9.95
CA GLU A 100 -11.07 8.53 -9.25
C GLU A 100 -10.49 7.27 -8.63
N LEU A 101 -11.33 6.30 -8.28
CA LEU A 101 -10.86 5.07 -7.62
C LEU A 101 -9.86 4.28 -8.46
N PRO A 102 -10.14 3.99 -9.76
CA PRO A 102 -9.14 3.33 -10.60
C PRO A 102 -7.84 4.12 -10.75
N LYS A 103 -7.93 5.45 -10.80
CA LYS A 103 -6.75 6.30 -10.90
C LYS A 103 -5.87 6.19 -9.65
N LEU A 104 -6.48 6.18 -8.47
CA LEU A 104 -5.77 5.99 -7.21
C LEU A 104 -5.15 4.60 -7.12
N VAL A 105 -5.88 3.58 -7.59
CA VAL A 105 -5.34 2.21 -7.67
C VAL A 105 -4.09 2.19 -8.55
N ASP A 106 -4.12 2.87 -9.70
CA ASP A 106 -2.97 2.92 -10.61
C ASP A 106 -1.77 3.61 -9.96
N ILE A 107 -1.98 4.71 -9.27
CA ILE A 107 -0.91 5.42 -8.55
C ILE A 107 -0.27 4.50 -7.50
N LEU A 108 -1.08 3.87 -6.68
CA LEU A 108 -0.58 2.99 -5.63
C LEU A 108 0.08 1.74 -6.21
N SER A 109 -0.44 1.22 -7.31
CA SER A 109 0.17 0.07 -8.00
C SER A 109 1.54 0.41 -8.57
N ASP A 110 1.69 1.60 -9.15
CA ASP A 110 2.97 2.06 -9.68
C ASP A 110 3.99 2.22 -8.56
N LEU A 111 3.58 2.78 -7.43
CA LEU A 111 4.45 2.89 -6.26
C LEU A 111 4.86 1.52 -5.73
N ARG A 112 3.88 0.62 -5.60
CA ARG A 112 4.15 -0.76 -5.17
C ARG A 112 5.19 -1.42 -6.06
N ASP A 113 5.01 -1.31 -7.37
CA ASP A 113 5.91 -1.91 -8.35
C ASP A 113 7.31 -1.31 -8.26
N GLY A 114 7.41 -0.01 -8.02
CA GLY A 114 8.69 0.66 -7.81
C GLY A 114 9.40 0.13 -6.57
N PHE A 115 8.70 0.00 -5.46
CA PHE A 115 9.27 -0.54 -4.23
C PHE A 115 9.60 -2.03 -4.35
N LEU A 116 8.78 -2.79 -5.06
CA LEU A 116 9.06 -4.21 -5.32
C LEU A 116 10.34 -4.37 -6.13
N GLY A 117 10.51 -3.56 -7.18
CA GLY A 117 11.71 -3.56 -8.00
C GLY A 117 12.96 -3.20 -7.20
N ALA A 118 12.85 -2.15 -6.38
CA ALA A 118 13.95 -1.73 -5.51
C ALA A 118 14.32 -2.81 -4.49
N SER A 119 13.34 -3.47 -3.91
CA SER A 119 13.57 -4.57 -2.97
C SER A 119 14.29 -5.73 -3.62
N LYS A 120 13.95 -6.07 -4.86
CA LYS A 120 14.62 -7.13 -5.61
C LYS A 120 16.06 -6.75 -5.91
N ILE A 121 16.32 -5.52 -6.31
CA ILE A 121 17.67 -5.04 -6.60
C ILE A 121 18.55 -5.13 -5.36
N VAL A 122 18.05 -4.66 -4.23
CA VAL A 122 18.79 -4.72 -2.96
C VAL A 122 19.11 -6.16 -2.59
N ARG A 123 18.13 -7.07 -2.71
CA ARG A 123 18.32 -8.48 -2.38
C ARG A 123 19.32 -9.15 -3.32
N ASP A 124 19.21 -8.91 -4.62
CA ASP A 124 20.09 -9.51 -5.62
C ASP A 124 21.52 -8.97 -5.52
N THR A 125 21.68 -7.70 -5.17
CA THR A 125 22.96 -7.08 -4.97
C THR A 125 23.61 -7.54 -3.67
N HIS A 126 22.82 -7.74 -2.64
CA HIS A 126 23.28 -8.10 -1.30
C HIS A 126 23.93 -9.50 -1.27
N ILE A 127 23.32 -10.48 -1.93
CA ILE A 127 23.80 -11.86 -1.96
C ILE A 127 25.19 -11.98 -2.60
N PRO A 128 25.42 -11.48 -3.82
CA PRO A 128 26.75 -11.53 -4.44
C PRO A 128 27.81 -10.77 -3.65
N LYS A 129 27.45 -9.67 -3.04
CA LYS A 129 28.35 -8.85 -2.25
C LYS A 129 28.81 -9.58 -0.99
N GLU A 130 27.92 -10.26 -0.32
CA GLU A 130 28.23 -11.09 0.84
C GLU A 130 29.10 -12.26 0.46
N ALA A 131 28.82 -12.91 -0.66
CA ALA A 131 29.65 -14.01 -1.19
C ALA A 131 31.08 -13.54 -1.46
N LYS A 132 31.25 -12.33 -1.98
CA LYS A 132 32.56 -11.74 -2.23
C LYS A 132 33.32 -11.44 -0.95
N VAL A 133 32.63 -11.00 0.07
CA VAL A 133 33.24 -10.68 1.37
C VAL A 133 33.66 -11.95 2.10
N VAL A 134 32.86 -12.99 2.00
CA VAL A 134 33.11 -14.27 2.66
C VAL A 134 34.13 -15.12 1.85
N GLY A 135 34.06 -15.01 0.55
CA GLY A 135 34.91 -15.76 -0.32
C GLY A 135 36.23 -15.04 -0.61
#